data_8910ae98882eab193f19759fdb1867a6
#
_entry.id   8910ae98882eab193f19759fdb1867a6
#
_cell.length_a   1.000
_cell.length_b   1.000
_cell.length_c   1.000
_cell.angle_alpha   90.00
_cell.angle_beta   90.00
_cell.angle_gamma   90.00
#
_symmetry.space_group_name_H-M   'P 1'
#
loop_
_entity.id
_entity.type
_entity.pdbx_description
1 polymer ?
#
loop_
_entity_poly.entity_id
_entity_poly.type
_entity_poly.pdbx_seq_one_letter_code
_entity_poly.pdbx_strand_id
1 'polypeptide(L)'
;AKGERRPEKQLHHERILMFSEGRSYYYTFKPVIDAFLRRGVPFSYITMDVEDPALTIENDLMNSRYIGTGSAAFARAAGRRADIMLSTTPNIGTPGFPMPRPRRVTNLAHICHGVGDIAMYQKGSLDHYDAVLMVGDFMLPSIRKVEELRGLPPKECVSLGLPYLDELAAKARKKEGRSTPPVVLVAPSWGNKGCLNICGPNFLLDLAKAGYDVILRPHPQSLKVETEMLDTIHEMLRDYPNVSFDTEMDATASMSRADVMISDKSCVRFDFAFLYEKPVITLDIPVRNPELYEVADLGVIWEDTVAARLGEVVSPEDFNNIVPVVERALKTPSSAIAAFREESVACWGRSGEAIAQWTVDTLARMDAEHAAEAAATKTK
;
A
#
# COMPACT_ATOMS: atom_id res chain seq x y z
N ALA A 1 -11.77 38.76 11.01
CA ALA A 1 -12.25 37.95 12.12
C ALA A 1 -11.06 37.17 12.68
N LYS A 2 -10.66 37.47 13.92
CA LYS A 2 -9.59 36.78 14.64
C LYS A 2 -10.11 35.43 15.06
N GLY A 3 -9.54 34.31 14.47
CA GLY A 3 -9.82 32.99 14.93
C GLY A 3 -9.40 32.81 16.38
N GLU A 4 -10.34 32.49 17.22
CA GLU A 4 -10.10 32.12 18.62
C GLU A 4 -9.21 30.86 18.62
N ARG A 5 -8.02 31.00 19.20
CA ARG A 5 -7.17 29.85 19.53
C ARG A 5 -7.91 29.04 20.59
N ARG A 6 -8.30 27.80 20.24
CA ARG A 6 -8.73 26.85 21.26
C ARG A 6 -7.61 26.72 22.31
N PRO A 7 -7.92 26.68 23.60
CA PRO A 7 -6.91 26.59 24.65
C PRO A 7 -6.09 25.31 24.44
N GLU A 8 -4.77 25.42 24.60
CA GLU A 8 -3.87 24.28 24.68
C GLU A 8 -4.41 23.30 25.74
N LYS A 9 -5.10 22.25 25.29
CA LYS A 9 -5.34 21.11 26.17
C LYS A 9 -3.95 20.58 26.55
N GLN A 10 -3.68 20.54 27.85
CA GLN A 10 -2.49 19.93 28.45
C GLN A 10 -2.15 18.67 27.67
N LEU A 11 -0.84 18.45 27.39
CA LEU A 11 -0.29 17.26 26.75
C LEU A 11 -0.69 16.02 27.57
N HIS A 12 -1.94 15.57 27.40
CA HIS A 12 -2.37 14.31 27.94
C HIS A 12 -1.59 13.19 27.24
N HIS A 13 -1.14 12.23 28.02
CA HIS A 13 -0.57 10.98 27.51
C HIS A 13 -1.58 10.36 26.54
N GLU A 14 -1.20 10.32 25.28
CA GLU A 14 -2.02 9.73 24.22
C GLU A 14 -1.87 8.21 24.31
N ARG A 15 -2.95 7.47 24.44
CA ARG A 15 -2.84 6.02 24.43
C ARG A 15 -2.59 5.49 23.04
N ILE A 16 -3.37 5.97 22.05
CA ILE A 16 -3.27 5.61 20.65
C ILE A 16 -3.00 6.87 19.84
N LEU A 17 -1.93 6.85 19.07
CA LEU A 17 -1.55 7.89 18.13
C LEU A 17 -1.40 7.30 16.74
N MET A 18 -2.06 7.88 15.75
CA MET A 18 -1.88 7.59 14.34
C MET A 18 -1.05 8.69 13.70
N PHE A 19 0.02 8.34 12.99
CA PHE A 19 0.87 9.27 12.27
C PHE A 19 0.79 9.02 10.77
N SER A 20 0.41 10.07 10.02
CA SER A 20 0.27 10.07 8.56
C SER A 20 1.16 11.13 7.92
N GLU A 21 1.85 10.78 6.85
CA GLU A 21 2.56 11.74 6.01
C GLU A 21 1.63 12.55 5.10
N GLY A 22 0.36 12.13 4.95
CA GLY A 22 -0.62 12.91 4.21
C GLY A 22 -1.78 12.12 3.61
N ARG A 23 -2.60 12.86 2.83
CA ARG A 23 -3.85 12.37 2.24
C ARG A 23 -3.72 11.13 1.37
N SER A 24 -2.56 10.87 0.78
CA SER A 24 -2.33 9.65 -0.01
C SER A 24 -2.44 8.37 0.81
N TYR A 25 -2.28 8.46 2.12
CA TYR A 25 -2.43 7.34 3.05
C TYR A 25 -3.79 7.31 3.76
N TYR A 26 -4.67 8.27 3.48
CA TYR A 26 -5.97 8.36 4.17
C TYR A 26 -6.79 7.09 4.06
N TYR A 27 -6.85 6.46 2.88
CA TYR A 27 -7.58 5.20 2.71
C TYR A 27 -6.97 4.01 3.44
N THR A 28 -5.70 4.09 3.82
CA THR A 28 -5.07 3.10 4.71
C THR A 28 -5.53 3.30 6.16
N PHE A 29 -5.63 4.54 6.62
CA PHE A 29 -6.04 4.86 7.98
C PHE A 29 -7.56 4.85 8.18
N LYS A 30 -8.33 5.22 7.17
CA LYS A 30 -9.79 5.39 7.28
C LYS A 30 -10.51 4.17 7.87
N PRO A 31 -10.30 2.92 7.44
CA PRO A 31 -10.98 1.76 8.02
C PRO A 31 -10.63 1.54 9.49
N VAL A 32 -9.43 1.90 9.91
CA VAL A 32 -8.99 1.84 11.32
C VAL A 32 -9.64 2.96 12.13
N ILE A 33 -9.67 4.16 11.60
CA ILE A 33 -10.39 5.30 12.20
C ILE A 33 -11.85 4.94 12.42
N ASP A 34 -12.53 4.46 11.39
CA ASP A 34 -13.93 4.08 11.44
C ASP A 34 -14.19 2.97 12.50
N ALA A 35 -13.27 2.02 12.62
CA ALA A 35 -13.36 0.95 13.60
C ALA A 35 -13.19 1.48 15.04
N PHE A 36 -12.24 2.38 15.30
CA PHE A 36 -12.10 3.00 16.61
C PHE A 36 -13.34 3.81 16.99
N LEU A 37 -13.89 4.60 16.06
CA LEU A 37 -15.08 5.39 16.31
C LEU A 37 -16.30 4.50 16.62
N ARG A 38 -16.52 3.42 15.86
CA ARG A 38 -17.62 2.45 16.13
C ARG A 38 -17.48 1.79 17.49
N ARG A 39 -16.26 1.52 17.93
CA ARG A 39 -15.95 0.85 19.21
C ARG A 39 -15.94 1.80 20.41
N GLY A 40 -16.08 3.11 20.18
CA GLY A 40 -15.98 4.10 21.24
C GLY A 40 -14.56 4.25 21.81
N VAL A 41 -13.53 3.96 21.02
CA VAL A 41 -12.12 4.03 21.43
C VAL A 41 -11.55 5.39 21.09
N PRO A 42 -11.09 6.19 22.09
CA PRO A 42 -10.47 7.47 21.83
C PRO A 42 -9.06 7.31 21.29
N PHE A 43 -8.68 8.20 20.34
CA PHE A 43 -7.36 8.23 19.73
C PHE A 43 -7.00 9.62 19.21
N SER A 44 -5.71 9.81 18.93
CA SER A 44 -5.19 11.00 18.25
C SER A 44 -4.71 10.66 16.86
N TYR A 45 -4.84 11.61 15.94
CA TYR A 45 -4.35 11.53 14.59
C TYR A 45 -3.53 12.77 14.25
N ILE A 46 -2.29 12.59 13.82
CA ILE A 46 -1.45 13.69 13.36
C ILE A 46 -1.05 13.49 11.91
N THR A 47 -1.07 14.58 11.15
CA THR A 47 -0.76 14.54 9.71
C THR A 47 0.14 15.67 9.28
N MET A 48 0.97 15.42 8.28
CA MET A 48 1.83 16.42 7.64
C MET A 48 1.16 17.11 6.46
N ASP A 49 -0.12 16.86 6.21
CA ASP A 49 -0.89 17.41 5.09
C ASP A 49 -2.11 18.18 5.59
N VAL A 50 -2.15 19.48 5.31
CA VAL A 50 -3.25 20.36 5.74
C VAL A 50 -4.58 20.01 5.04
N GLU A 51 -4.53 19.33 3.90
CA GLU A 51 -5.72 18.89 3.17
C GLU A 51 -6.06 17.40 3.40
N ASP A 52 -5.47 16.79 4.44
CA ASP A 52 -5.81 15.42 4.81
C ASP A 52 -7.29 15.34 5.23
N PRO A 53 -8.10 14.49 4.57
CA PRO A 53 -9.53 14.36 4.89
C PRO A 53 -9.80 14.00 6.36
N ALA A 54 -8.88 13.34 7.04
CA ALA A 54 -9.00 13.01 8.46
C ALA A 54 -9.16 14.25 9.36
N LEU A 55 -8.66 15.42 8.93
CA LEU A 55 -8.82 16.67 9.66
C LEU A 55 -10.25 17.22 9.66
N THR A 56 -11.09 16.74 8.74
CA THR A 56 -12.50 17.15 8.64
C THR A 56 -13.44 16.31 9.48
N ILE A 57 -12.95 15.25 10.10
CA ILE A 57 -13.76 14.37 10.95
C ILE A 57 -14.03 15.04 12.28
N GLU A 58 -15.28 15.35 12.56
CA GLU A 58 -15.73 15.91 13.82
C GLU A 58 -16.31 14.81 14.72
N ASN A 59 -15.51 14.36 15.70
CA ASN A 59 -15.90 13.36 16.68
C ASN A 59 -15.09 13.54 17.97
N ASP A 60 -15.75 13.50 19.13
CA ASP A 60 -15.10 13.71 20.43
C ASP A 60 -14.06 12.63 20.78
N LEU A 61 -14.14 11.47 20.17
CA LEU A 61 -13.17 10.38 20.35
C LEU A 61 -11.88 10.59 19.54
N MET A 62 -11.91 11.46 18.52
CA MET A 62 -10.78 11.69 17.62
C MET A 62 -10.20 13.09 17.83
N ASN A 63 -8.93 13.17 18.19
CA ASN A 63 -8.19 14.42 18.25
C ASN A 63 -7.23 14.50 17.05
N SER A 64 -7.68 15.13 15.97
CA SER A 64 -6.88 15.26 14.73
C SER A 64 -6.14 16.60 14.70
N ARG A 65 -4.88 16.60 14.22
CA ARG A 65 -4.04 17.80 14.10
C ARG A 65 -3.12 17.77 12.90
N TYR A 66 -3.06 18.90 12.21
CA TYR A 66 -1.99 19.18 11.27
C TYR A 66 -0.73 19.61 12.03
N ILE A 67 0.41 19.01 11.73
CA ILE A 67 1.69 19.24 12.42
C ILE A 67 2.75 19.95 11.57
N GLY A 68 2.38 20.46 10.41
CA GLY A 68 3.31 21.08 9.46
C GLY A 68 3.91 20.12 8.46
N THR A 69 4.96 20.55 7.78
CA THR A 69 5.65 19.79 6.72
C THR A 69 7.15 19.68 6.99
N GLY A 70 7.83 18.81 6.24
CA GLY A 70 9.27 18.67 6.27
C GLY A 70 9.85 18.18 7.59
N SER A 71 11.14 18.39 7.80
CA SER A 71 11.87 17.89 8.97
C SER A 71 11.30 18.37 10.30
N ALA A 72 10.75 19.58 10.36
CA ALA A 72 10.12 20.10 11.57
C ALA A 72 8.87 19.31 11.97
N ALA A 73 8.08 18.87 11.01
CA ALA A 73 6.89 18.04 11.28
C ALA A 73 7.30 16.65 11.77
N PHE A 74 8.31 16.02 11.15
CA PHE A 74 8.87 14.76 11.63
C PHE A 74 9.40 14.86 13.05
N ALA A 75 10.10 15.96 13.39
CA ALA A 75 10.57 16.20 14.75
C ALA A 75 9.41 16.33 15.76
N ARG A 76 8.31 17.01 15.38
CA ARG A 76 7.10 17.11 16.21
C ARG A 76 6.45 15.75 16.43
N ALA A 77 6.35 14.92 15.38
CA ALA A 77 5.84 13.55 15.47
C ALA A 77 6.71 12.69 16.41
N ALA A 78 8.04 12.76 16.25
CA ALA A 78 8.98 12.01 17.08
C ALA A 78 8.99 12.46 18.56
N GLY A 79 8.60 13.69 18.83
CA GLY A 79 8.47 14.25 20.19
C GLY A 79 7.20 13.84 20.94
N ARG A 80 6.26 13.15 20.30
CA ARG A 80 4.98 12.73 20.91
C ARG A 80 5.18 11.62 21.93
N ARG A 81 4.20 11.51 22.83
CA ARG A 81 4.13 10.45 23.84
C ARG A 81 2.86 9.65 23.64
N ALA A 82 3.01 8.35 23.44
CA ALA A 82 1.89 7.45 23.29
C ALA A 82 2.23 6.03 23.76
N ASP A 83 1.22 5.25 24.11
CA ASP A 83 1.41 3.82 24.34
C ASP A 83 1.64 3.08 23.01
N ILE A 84 0.82 3.37 22.01
CA ILE A 84 0.94 2.80 20.67
C ILE A 84 0.92 3.94 19.64
N MET A 85 1.90 3.92 18.72
CA MET A 85 1.87 4.74 17.51
C MET A 85 1.71 3.83 16.29
N LEU A 86 0.64 4.05 15.53
CA LEU A 86 0.38 3.39 14.25
C LEU A 86 0.90 4.28 13.12
N SER A 87 1.73 3.76 12.23
CA SER A 87 2.30 4.52 11.13
C SER A 87 2.52 3.66 9.89
N THR A 88 2.38 4.27 8.72
CA THR A 88 2.76 3.67 7.42
C THR A 88 4.17 4.08 6.97
N THR A 89 4.82 4.97 7.72
CA THR A 89 6.10 5.58 7.33
C THR A 89 7.26 4.61 7.51
N PRO A 90 7.95 4.21 6.44
CA PRO A 90 9.18 3.44 6.55
C PRO A 90 10.34 4.33 7.02
N ASN A 91 11.45 3.72 7.39
CA ASN A 91 12.71 4.40 7.73
C ASN A 91 12.72 5.22 9.03
N ILE A 92 11.67 5.23 9.82
CA ILE A 92 11.71 5.90 11.13
C ILE A 92 12.87 5.37 11.95
N GLY A 93 13.75 6.29 12.40
CA GLY A 93 14.92 5.97 13.21
C GLY A 93 16.18 5.56 12.42
N THR A 94 16.10 5.42 11.10
CA THR A 94 17.27 5.08 10.28
C THR A 94 18.18 6.31 10.09
N PRO A 95 19.50 6.12 9.96
CA PRO A 95 20.41 7.22 9.65
C PRO A 95 20.01 7.94 8.35
N GLY A 96 19.96 9.27 8.40
CA GLY A 96 19.62 10.11 7.25
C GLY A 96 18.12 10.33 7.04
N PHE A 97 17.25 9.60 7.72
CA PHE A 97 15.81 9.89 7.71
C PHE A 97 15.46 10.96 8.77
N PRO A 98 14.63 11.96 8.43
CA PRO A 98 14.40 13.12 9.30
C PRO A 98 13.59 12.83 10.58
N MET A 99 12.97 11.65 10.68
CA MET A 99 12.23 11.25 11.87
C MET A 99 13.01 10.22 12.68
N PRO A 100 13.58 10.59 13.85
CA PRO A 100 14.14 9.60 14.77
C PRO A 100 13.02 8.73 15.36
N ARG A 101 13.38 7.55 15.87
CA ARG A 101 12.40 6.73 16.59
C ARG A 101 11.88 7.51 17.80
N PRO A 102 10.54 7.64 17.95
CA PRO A 102 9.94 8.35 19.07
C PRO A 102 10.27 7.69 20.42
N ARG A 103 11.05 8.36 21.26
CA ARG A 103 11.53 7.79 22.53
C ARG A 103 10.44 7.60 23.59
N ARG A 104 9.33 8.34 23.46
CA ARG A 104 8.19 8.31 24.39
C ARG A 104 7.02 7.50 23.84
N VAL A 105 7.23 6.74 22.81
CA VAL A 105 6.27 5.79 22.25
C VAL A 105 6.72 4.39 22.68
N THR A 106 5.86 3.69 23.39
CA THR A 106 6.18 2.35 23.92
C THR A 106 6.18 1.32 22.79
N ASN A 107 5.14 1.32 21.95
CA ASN A 107 5.00 0.40 20.83
C ASN A 107 4.81 1.19 19.52
N LEU A 108 5.80 1.12 18.65
CA LEU A 108 5.74 1.68 17.29
C LEU A 108 5.35 0.55 16.32
N ALA A 109 4.14 0.62 15.77
CA ALA A 109 3.56 -0.42 14.92
C ALA A 109 3.42 0.06 13.47
N HIS A 110 3.92 -0.76 12.53
CA HIS A 110 3.85 -0.47 11.10
C HIS A 110 2.58 -1.06 10.47
N ILE A 111 1.83 -0.21 9.76
CA ILE A 111 0.72 -0.61 8.89
C ILE A 111 1.23 -0.60 7.45
N CYS A 112 1.06 -1.72 6.74
CA CYS A 112 1.41 -1.81 5.32
C CYS A 112 0.43 -0.99 4.46
N HIS A 113 0.90 -0.49 3.32
CA HIS A 113 0.11 0.33 2.39
C HIS A 113 -0.02 -0.28 0.99
N GLY A 114 0.42 -1.51 0.79
CA GLY A 114 0.31 -2.25 -0.48
C GLY A 114 0.53 -3.74 -0.27
N VAL A 115 0.03 -4.56 -1.19
CA VAL A 115 0.30 -6.00 -1.19
C VAL A 115 1.73 -6.23 -1.68
N GLY A 116 2.57 -6.70 -0.81
CA GLY A 116 3.96 -6.99 -1.09
C GLY A 116 4.74 -7.35 0.16
N ASP A 117 5.91 -7.93 -0.04
CA ASP A 117 6.88 -8.21 1.01
C ASP A 117 7.80 -7.01 1.22
N ILE A 118 8.64 -7.09 2.26
CA ILE A 118 9.59 -6.03 2.60
C ILE A 118 10.82 -5.98 1.67
N ALA A 119 11.00 -6.94 0.78
CA ALA A 119 12.18 -7.05 -0.08
C ALA A 119 12.49 -5.77 -0.87
N MET A 120 11.48 -5.03 -1.28
CA MET A 120 11.62 -3.75 -2.00
C MET A 120 11.54 -2.52 -1.10
N TYR A 121 11.51 -2.69 0.20
CA TYR A 121 11.72 -1.60 1.14
C TYR A 121 13.20 -1.21 1.16
N GLN A 122 13.49 0.06 1.41
CA GLN A 122 14.87 0.50 1.63
C GLN A 122 15.45 -0.24 2.84
N LYS A 123 16.75 -0.53 2.79
CA LYS A 123 17.45 -1.19 3.90
C LYS A 123 17.21 -0.47 5.22
N GLY A 124 16.82 -1.23 6.23
CA GLY A 124 16.58 -0.71 7.57
C GLY A 124 15.23 -0.08 7.79
N SER A 125 14.33 -0.10 6.80
CA SER A 125 13.03 0.60 6.87
C SER A 125 12.20 0.26 8.10
N LEU A 126 12.24 -0.99 8.56
CA LEU A 126 11.47 -1.47 9.70
C LEU A 126 12.33 -1.77 10.94
N ASP A 127 13.62 -1.51 10.92
CA ASP A 127 14.55 -1.92 11.99
C ASP A 127 14.17 -1.38 13.37
N HIS A 128 13.57 -0.19 13.43
CA HIS A 128 13.19 0.48 14.67
C HIS A 128 11.71 0.35 15.04
N TYR A 129 10.94 -0.44 14.29
CA TYR A 129 9.58 -0.78 14.63
C TYR A 129 9.54 -1.90 15.67
N ASP A 130 8.55 -1.86 16.57
CA ASP A 130 8.32 -2.89 17.59
C ASP A 130 7.34 -3.95 17.09
N ALA A 131 6.41 -3.55 16.24
CA ALA A 131 5.42 -4.43 15.64
C ALA A 131 5.25 -4.17 14.15
N VAL A 132 4.97 -5.22 13.39
CA VAL A 132 4.57 -5.16 11.98
C VAL A 132 3.22 -5.81 11.82
N LEU A 133 2.22 -5.02 11.41
CA LEU A 133 0.89 -5.49 11.09
C LEU A 133 0.90 -5.94 9.63
N MET A 134 1.19 -7.21 9.43
CA MET A 134 1.47 -7.80 8.11
C MET A 134 0.21 -7.92 7.27
N VAL A 135 0.39 -7.84 5.95
CA VAL A 135 -0.67 -8.16 4.98
C VAL A 135 -1.09 -9.63 5.11
N GLY A 136 -0.12 -10.51 5.26
CA GLY A 136 -0.31 -11.94 5.42
C GLY A 136 0.99 -12.62 5.88
N ASP A 137 0.90 -13.91 6.14
CA ASP A 137 2.00 -14.70 6.71
C ASP A 137 3.22 -14.79 5.80
N PHE A 138 3.07 -14.52 4.51
CA PHE A 138 4.17 -14.52 3.53
C PHE A 138 5.29 -13.51 3.88
N MET A 139 4.98 -12.47 4.66
CA MET A 139 5.97 -11.46 5.06
C MET A 139 6.88 -11.93 6.20
N LEU A 140 6.43 -12.88 7.01
CA LEU A 140 7.13 -13.29 8.23
C LEU A 140 8.54 -13.82 7.99
N PRO A 141 8.80 -14.70 7.00
CA PRO A 141 10.15 -15.21 6.74
C PRO A 141 11.17 -14.11 6.46
N SER A 142 10.80 -13.11 5.67
CA SER A 142 11.67 -11.98 5.33
C SER A 142 11.98 -11.12 6.54
N ILE A 143 10.99 -10.82 7.37
CA ILE A 143 11.16 -10.03 8.59
C ILE A 143 12.09 -10.77 9.57
N ARG A 144 11.89 -12.05 9.79
CA ARG A 144 12.75 -12.88 10.68
C ARG A 144 14.18 -12.97 10.16
N LYS A 145 14.36 -13.13 8.85
CA LYS A 145 15.70 -13.16 8.24
C LYS A 145 16.47 -11.86 8.44
N VAL A 146 15.80 -10.71 8.26
CA VAL A 146 16.41 -9.39 8.50
C VAL A 146 16.79 -9.23 9.97
N GLU A 147 15.93 -9.62 10.91
CA GLU A 147 16.24 -9.57 12.34
C GLU A 147 17.46 -10.42 12.68
N GLU A 148 17.54 -11.64 12.16
CA GLU A 148 18.69 -12.54 12.36
C GLU A 148 19.97 -11.95 11.81
N LEU A 149 19.96 -11.46 10.54
CA LEU A 149 21.15 -10.92 9.89
C LEU A 149 21.71 -9.67 10.57
N ARG A 150 20.86 -8.87 11.22
CA ARG A 150 21.25 -7.60 11.86
C ARG A 150 21.30 -7.68 13.39
N GLY A 151 20.98 -8.83 13.97
CA GLY A 151 20.93 -8.99 15.43
C GLY A 151 19.87 -8.09 16.08
N LEU A 152 18.72 -7.90 15.44
CA LEU A 152 17.64 -7.06 15.94
C LEU A 152 16.75 -7.86 16.92
N PRO A 153 16.14 -7.20 17.91
CA PRO A 153 15.10 -7.82 18.71
C PRO A 153 13.94 -8.30 17.84
N PRO A 154 13.31 -9.43 18.13
CA PRO A 154 12.16 -9.91 17.38
C PRO A 154 10.97 -8.98 17.54
N LYS A 155 10.39 -8.57 16.41
CA LYS A 155 9.18 -7.74 16.37
C LYS A 155 7.95 -8.61 16.63
N GLU A 156 6.90 -8.01 17.19
CA GLU A 156 5.58 -8.61 17.11
C GLU A 156 5.10 -8.55 15.66
N CYS A 157 4.83 -9.70 15.05
CA CYS A 157 4.35 -9.79 13.68
C CYS A 157 2.99 -10.48 13.69
N VAL A 158 1.96 -9.77 13.20
CA VAL A 158 0.58 -10.26 13.19
C VAL A 158 0.00 -10.02 11.80
N SER A 159 -0.61 -11.05 11.21
CA SER A 159 -1.27 -10.95 9.90
C SER A 159 -2.67 -10.38 10.06
N LEU A 160 -2.84 -9.11 9.73
CA LEU A 160 -4.10 -8.36 9.89
C LEU A 160 -4.65 -7.82 8.57
N GLY A 161 -3.98 -8.11 7.45
CA GLY A 161 -4.42 -7.69 6.13
C GLY A 161 -3.97 -6.28 5.77
N LEU A 162 -4.73 -5.67 4.87
CA LEU A 162 -4.43 -4.38 4.29
C LEU A 162 -5.67 -3.49 4.34
N PRO A 163 -5.73 -2.51 5.27
CA PRO A 163 -6.96 -1.73 5.49
C PRO A 163 -7.39 -0.95 4.24
N TYR A 164 -6.46 -0.46 3.47
CA TYR A 164 -6.75 0.25 2.22
C TYR A 164 -7.59 -0.59 1.24
N LEU A 165 -7.43 -1.93 1.22
CA LEU A 165 -8.26 -2.83 0.42
C LEU A 165 -9.68 -2.98 0.95
N ASP A 166 -9.94 -2.72 2.24
CA ASP A 166 -11.31 -2.72 2.78
C ASP A 166 -12.18 -1.69 2.04
N GLU A 167 -11.66 -0.46 1.87
CA GLU A 167 -12.36 0.61 1.17
C GLU A 167 -12.55 0.29 -0.32
N LEU A 168 -11.52 -0.21 -0.97
CA LEU A 168 -11.59 -0.55 -2.39
C LEU A 168 -12.50 -1.75 -2.65
N ALA A 169 -12.47 -2.76 -1.79
CA ALA A 169 -13.35 -3.93 -1.90
C ALA A 169 -14.83 -3.55 -1.75
N ALA A 170 -15.14 -2.60 -0.87
CA ALA A 170 -16.50 -2.09 -0.69
C ALA A 170 -17.03 -1.34 -1.94
N LYS A 171 -16.13 -0.71 -2.71
CA LYS A 171 -16.45 0.04 -3.92
C LYS A 171 -16.37 -0.79 -5.20
N ALA A 172 -15.55 -1.85 -5.20
CA ALA A 172 -15.34 -2.68 -6.39
C ALA A 172 -16.63 -3.30 -6.89
N ARG A 173 -16.86 -3.19 -8.20
CA ARG A 173 -17.97 -3.85 -8.89
C ARG A 173 -17.39 -4.89 -9.83
N LYS A 174 -17.50 -6.16 -9.42
CA LYS A 174 -17.10 -7.28 -10.26
C LYS A 174 -18.08 -7.40 -11.41
N LYS A 175 -17.55 -7.46 -12.61
CA LYS A 175 -18.30 -7.72 -13.83
C LYS A 175 -18.47 -9.24 -13.98
N GLU A 176 -19.68 -9.69 -14.27
CA GLU A 176 -19.93 -11.09 -14.66
C GLU A 176 -19.46 -11.34 -16.10
N GLY A 177 -18.73 -12.42 -16.29
CA GLY A 177 -18.23 -12.82 -17.61
C GLY A 177 -17.13 -11.93 -18.16
N ARG A 178 -16.95 -12.03 -19.48
CA ARG A 178 -15.95 -11.29 -20.25
C ARG A 178 -16.63 -10.39 -21.26
N SER A 179 -16.08 -9.22 -21.51
CA SER A 179 -16.52 -8.33 -22.57
C SER A 179 -16.22 -8.92 -23.94
N THR A 180 -17.00 -8.51 -24.94
CA THR A 180 -16.75 -8.84 -26.35
C THR A 180 -16.77 -7.52 -27.14
N PRO A 181 -15.60 -7.07 -27.63
CA PRO A 181 -14.26 -7.63 -27.44
C PRO A 181 -13.77 -7.50 -25.97
N PRO A 182 -12.74 -8.31 -25.56
CA PRO A 182 -12.15 -8.16 -24.24
C PRO A 182 -11.53 -6.79 -24.02
N VAL A 183 -11.61 -6.30 -22.78
CA VAL A 183 -11.02 -5.02 -22.36
C VAL A 183 -9.67 -5.25 -21.71
N VAL A 184 -8.63 -4.66 -22.29
CA VAL A 184 -7.25 -4.70 -21.80
C VAL A 184 -6.91 -3.38 -21.13
N LEU A 185 -6.64 -3.40 -19.83
CA LEU A 185 -6.16 -2.25 -19.07
C LEU A 185 -4.64 -2.26 -19.01
N VAL A 186 -4.00 -1.23 -19.54
CA VAL A 186 -2.56 -1.05 -19.45
C VAL A 186 -2.26 -0.01 -18.38
N ALA A 187 -1.63 -0.45 -17.28
CA ALA A 187 -1.34 0.35 -16.10
C ALA A 187 0.18 0.34 -15.82
N PRO A 188 0.97 1.14 -16.55
CA PRO A 188 2.43 1.18 -16.41
C PRO A 188 2.85 1.96 -15.16
N SER A 189 4.01 1.60 -14.60
CA SER A 189 4.79 2.52 -13.77
C SER A 189 5.37 3.65 -14.61
N TRP A 190 5.93 4.64 -13.96
CA TRP A 190 6.59 5.77 -14.61
C TRP A 190 8.12 5.61 -14.64
N GLY A 191 8.76 6.36 -15.52
CA GLY A 191 10.21 6.38 -15.65
C GLY A 191 10.76 5.05 -16.15
N ASN A 192 12.01 4.78 -15.82
CA ASN A 192 12.74 3.61 -16.30
C ASN A 192 12.27 2.25 -15.73
N LYS A 193 11.23 2.25 -14.91
CA LYS A 193 10.56 1.05 -14.39
C LYS A 193 9.29 0.71 -15.16
N GLY A 194 8.79 1.63 -15.97
CA GLY A 194 7.53 1.49 -16.67
C GLY A 194 7.65 0.61 -17.92
N CYS A 195 6.66 -0.22 -18.19
CA CYS A 195 6.63 -1.07 -19.37
C CYS A 195 6.63 -0.27 -20.68
N LEU A 196 6.04 0.92 -20.70
CA LEU A 196 6.08 1.80 -21.87
C LEU A 196 7.49 2.31 -22.18
N ASN A 197 8.25 2.64 -21.14
CA ASN A 197 9.63 3.13 -21.27
C ASN A 197 10.61 2.02 -21.68
N ILE A 198 10.36 0.78 -21.21
CA ILE A 198 11.23 -0.37 -21.43
C ILE A 198 10.95 -1.01 -22.78
N CYS A 199 9.68 -1.26 -23.09
CA CYS A 199 9.25 -2.01 -24.27
C CYS A 199 8.84 -1.12 -25.43
N GLY A 200 8.69 0.19 -25.22
CA GLY A 200 8.09 1.10 -26.18
C GLY A 200 6.57 0.91 -26.30
N PRO A 201 5.89 1.78 -27.04
CA PRO A 201 4.42 1.80 -27.10
C PRO A 201 3.81 0.88 -28.16
N ASN A 202 4.61 0.21 -29.00
CA ASN A 202 4.10 -0.55 -30.15
C ASN A 202 3.13 -1.67 -29.79
N PHE A 203 3.27 -2.29 -28.61
CA PHE A 203 2.34 -3.32 -28.17
C PHE A 203 0.90 -2.78 -27.99
N LEU A 204 0.72 -1.50 -27.68
CA LEU A 204 -0.58 -0.84 -27.64
C LEU A 204 -1.24 -0.85 -29.03
N LEU A 205 -0.45 -0.55 -30.08
CA LEU A 205 -0.90 -0.58 -31.46
C LEU A 205 -1.30 -2.00 -31.87
N ASP A 206 -0.52 -3.00 -31.48
CA ASP A 206 -0.81 -4.40 -31.78
C ASP A 206 -2.12 -4.85 -31.12
N LEU A 207 -2.37 -4.47 -29.88
CA LEU A 207 -3.63 -4.71 -29.18
C LEU A 207 -4.81 -4.05 -29.88
N ALA A 208 -4.65 -2.79 -30.29
CA ALA A 208 -5.69 -2.03 -30.99
C ALA A 208 -6.04 -2.67 -32.34
N LYS A 209 -5.02 -3.06 -33.12
CA LYS A 209 -5.19 -3.75 -34.43
C LYS A 209 -5.82 -5.12 -34.28
N ALA A 210 -5.57 -5.81 -33.18
CA ALA A 210 -6.20 -7.10 -32.88
C ALA A 210 -7.68 -7.00 -32.46
N GLY A 211 -8.19 -5.77 -32.29
CA GLY A 211 -9.58 -5.51 -31.98
C GLY A 211 -9.96 -5.53 -30.50
N TYR A 212 -8.99 -5.52 -29.60
CA TYR A 212 -9.25 -5.35 -28.17
C TYR A 212 -9.69 -3.91 -27.86
N ASP A 213 -10.57 -3.77 -26.88
CA ASP A 213 -10.79 -2.49 -26.24
C ASP A 213 -9.62 -2.22 -25.28
N VAL A 214 -8.84 -1.19 -25.54
CA VAL A 214 -7.64 -0.85 -24.77
C VAL A 214 -7.88 0.40 -23.93
N ILE A 215 -7.60 0.30 -22.64
CA ILE A 215 -7.58 1.46 -21.74
C ILE A 215 -6.12 1.65 -21.31
N LEU A 216 -5.52 2.77 -21.70
CA LEU A 216 -4.23 3.19 -21.18
C LEU A 216 -4.45 4.11 -19.98
N ARG A 217 -3.96 3.69 -18.82
CA ARG A 217 -3.98 4.47 -17.60
C ARG A 217 -2.55 4.82 -17.18
N PRO A 218 -2.02 5.97 -17.63
CA PRO A 218 -0.68 6.40 -17.24
C PRO A 218 -0.56 6.60 -15.74
N HIS A 219 0.62 6.35 -15.20
CA HIS A 219 0.91 6.69 -13.82
C HIS A 219 0.74 8.20 -13.59
N PRO A 220 0.21 8.68 -12.45
CA PRO A 220 0.04 10.11 -12.18
C PRO A 220 1.31 10.94 -12.37
N GLN A 221 2.48 10.36 -12.09
CA GLN A 221 3.76 11.03 -12.31
C GLN A 221 4.09 11.17 -13.80
N SER A 222 3.71 10.19 -14.64
CA SER A 222 3.89 10.30 -16.10
C SER A 222 3.15 11.49 -16.69
N LEU A 223 1.96 11.81 -16.17
CA LEU A 223 1.18 12.98 -16.60
C LEU A 223 1.90 14.32 -16.33
N LYS A 224 2.89 14.32 -15.44
CA LYS A 224 3.66 15.52 -15.07
C LYS A 224 5.02 15.60 -15.78
N VAL A 225 5.70 14.46 -15.93
CA VAL A 225 7.11 14.44 -16.35
C VAL A 225 7.37 13.68 -17.65
N GLU A 226 6.38 12.97 -18.20
CA GLU A 226 6.50 12.16 -19.42
C GLU A 226 5.48 12.59 -20.50
N THR A 227 5.14 13.86 -20.52
CA THR A 227 4.11 14.41 -21.42
C THR A 227 4.44 14.21 -22.90
N GLU A 228 5.69 14.37 -23.31
CA GLU A 228 6.14 14.16 -24.69
C GLU A 228 5.93 12.70 -25.15
N MET A 229 6.25 11.74 -24.29
CA MET A 229 5.99 10.32 -24.57
C MET A 229 4.49 10.06 -24.71
N LEU A 230 3.66 10.61 -23.83
CA LEU A 230 2.21 10.44 -23.88
C LEU A 230 1.60 11.10 -25.11
N ASP A 231 2.06 12.26 -25.52
CA ASP A 231 1.63 12.95 -26.74
C ASP A 231 1.95 12.12 -27.99
N THR A 232 3.14 11.51 -28.03
CA THR A 232 3.53 10.59 -29.09
C THR A 232 2.60 9.38 -29.16
N ILE A 233 2.24 8.81 -28.03
CA ILE A 233 1.31 7.66 -27.94
C ILE A 233 -0.09 8.07 -28.40
N HIS A 234 -0.58 9.24 -27.98
CA HIS A 234 -1.86 9.78 -28.43
C HIS A 234 -1.91 9.93 -29.95
N GLU A 235 -0.87 10.48 -30.55
CA GLU A 235 -0.80 10.64 -32.00
C GLU A 235 -0.76 9.28 -32.73
N MET A 236 0.02 8.32 -32.21
CA MET A 236 0.12 6.98 -32.76
C MET A 236 -1.21 6.24 -32.77
N LEU A 237 -2.05 6.46 -31.76
CA LEU A 237 -3.30 5.75 -31.54
C LEU A 237 -4.55 6.54 -31.96
N ARG A 238 -4.38 7.72 -32.53
CA ARG A 238 -5.46 8.64 -32.89
C ARG A 238 -6.55 8.00 -33.74
N ASP A 239 -6.18 7.16 -34.68
CA ASP A 239 -7.11 6.54 -35.63
C ASP A 239 -7.76 5.23 -35.10
N TYR A 240 -7.51 4.88 -33.82
CA TYR A 240 -8.03 3.69 -33.20
C TYR A 240 -9.09 4.02 -32.13
N PRO A 241 -10.41 4.03 -32.49
CA PRO A 241 -11.47 4.41 -31.55
C PRO A 241 -11.67 3.40 -30.40
N ASN A 242 -11.09 2.21 -30.51
CA ASN A 242 -11.07 1.18 -29.47
C ASN A 242 -9.95 1.38 -28.42
N VAL A 243 -9.22 2.49 -28.50
CA VAL A 243 -8.25 2.90 -27.47
C VAL A 243 -8.74 4.12 -26.74
N SER A 244 -8.75 4.07 -25.43
CA SER A 244 -9.09 5.19 -24.55
C SER A 244 -7.99 5.44 -23.52
N PHE A 245 -7.93 6.69 -23.03
CA PHE A 245 -6.96 7.11 -22.02
C PHE A 245 -7.73 7.44 -20.74
N ASP A 246 -7.28 6.87 -19.63
CA ASP A 246 -7.84 7.16 -18.31
C ASP A 246 -6.83 7.96 -17.50
N THR A 247 -7.16 9.22 -17.22
CA THR A 247 -6.36 10.14 -16.41
C THR A 247 -7.04 10.50 -15.10
N GLU A 248 -8.15 9.85 -14.78
CA GLU A 248 -8.88 10.07 -13.53
C GLU A 248 -8.05 9.65 -12.31
N MET A 249 -8.26 10.33 -11.20
CA MET A 249 -7.60 9.99 -9.93
C MET A 249 -8.00 8.58 -9.46
N ASP A 250 -9.27 8.24 -9.58
CA ASP A 250 -9.85 6.96 -9.17
C ASP A 250 -9.77 5.93 -10.31
N ALA A 251 -9.05 4.83 -10.08
CA ALA A 251 -8.90 3.73 -11.03
C ALA A 251 -10.11 2.78 -11.09
N THR A 252 -11.09 2.93 -10.21
CA THR A 252 -12.19 1.95 -10.04
C THR A 252 -12.97 1.73 -11.33
N ALA A 253 -13.29 2.78 -12.08
CA ALA A 253 -14.05 2.67 -13.32
C ALA A 253 -13.31 1.84 -14.38
N SER A 254 -12.04 2.11 -14.61
CA SER A 254 -11.21 1.36 -15.57
C SER A 254 -10.98 -0.07 -15.13
N MET A 255 -10.65 -0.29 -13.87
CA MET A 255 -10.43 -1.63 -13.33
C MET A 255 -11.69 -2.49 -13.39
N SER A 256 -12.87 -1.94 -13.08
CA SER A 256 -14.13 -2.70 -13.14
C SER A 256 -14.51 -3.13 -14.55
N ARG A 257 -14.11 -2.38 -15.57
CA ARG A 257 -14.36 -2.70 -16.99
C ARG A 257 -13.39 -3.73 -17.54
N ALA A 258 -12.16 -3.76 -17.03
CA ALA A 258 -11.08 -4.58 -17.58
C ALA A 258 -11.32 -6.08 -17.40
N ASP A 259 -10.89 -6.86 -18.40
CA ASP A 259 -10.85 -8.33 -18.36
C ASP A 259 -9.45 -8.84 -18.05
N VAL A 260 -8.43 -8.05 -18.34
CA VAL A 260 -7.02 -8.35 -18.08
C VAL A 260 -6.26 -7.03 -17.89
N MET A 261 -5.25 -7.04 -17.02
CA MET A 261 -4.32 -5.92 -16.84
C MET A 261 -2.95 -6.29 -17.42
N ILE A 262 -2.32 -5.34 -18.09
CA ILE A 262 -0.90 -5.37 -18.43
C ILE A 262 -0.19 -4.35 -17.56
N SER A 263 0.84 -4.77 -16.85
CA SER A 263 1.65 -3.89 -16.01
C SER A 263 3.10 -4.40 -15.93
N ASP A 264 3.91 -3.63 -15.29
CA ASP A 264 5.25 -4.01 -14.86
C ASP A 264 5.24 -4.51 -13.39
N LYS A 265 6.26 -4.21 -12.59
CA LYS A 265 6.33 -4.67 -11.18
C LYS A 265 5.58 -3.80 -10.17
N SER A 266 4.56 -3.07 -10.60
CA SER A 266 3.71 -2.25 -9.73
C SER A 266 2.81 -3.10 -8.82
N CYS A 267 2.59 -2.63 -7.58
CA CYS A 267 1.65 -3.23 -6.63
C CYS A 267 0.19 -3.20 -7.12
N VAL A 268 -0.15 -2.32 -8.06
CA VAL A 268 -1.48 -2.23 -8.67
C VAL A 268 -1.96 -3.56 -9.29
N ARG A 269 -1.03 -4.43 -9.66
CA ARG A 269 -1.32 -5.79 -10.15
C ARG A 269 -2.11 -6.61 -9.14
N PHE A 270 -1.68 -6.58 -7.89
CA PHE A 270 -2.35 -7.30 -6.81
C PHE A 270 -3.70 -6.67 -6.47
N ASP A 271 -3.77 -5.35 -6.46
CA ASP A 271 -5.05 -4.65 -6.24
C ASP A 271 -6.08 -5.05 -7.29
N PHE A 272 -5.71 -5.00 -8.56
CA PHE A 272 -6.60 -5.39 -9.65
C PHE A 272 -6.99 -6.87 -9.56
N ALA A 273 -6.02 -7.76 -9.44
CA ALA A 273 -6.27 -9.20 -9.40
C ALA A 273 -7.14 -9.59 -8.21
N PHE A 274 -6.87 -9.04 -7.03
CA PHE A 274 -7.58 -9.42 -5.80
C PHE A 274 -8.96 -8.78 -5.67
N LEU A 275 -9.11 -7.53 -6.13
CA LEU A 275 -10.40 -6.84 -6.08
C LEU A 275 -11.39 -7.36 -7.13
N TYR A 276 -10.91 -7.69 -8.33
CA TYR A 276 -11.76 -8.02 -9.47
C TYR A 276 -11.68 -9.48 -9.90
N GLU A 277 -10.76 -10.26 -9.32
CA GLU A 277 -10.52 -11.68 -9.67
C GLU A 277 -10.25 -11.87 -11.17
N LYS A 278 -9.44 -10.97 -11.72
CA LYS A 278 -9.06 -10.92 -13.14
C LYS A 278 -7.55 -11.06 -13.28
N PRO A 279 -7.08 -11.64 -14.42
CA PRO A 279 -5.68 -11.92 -14.64
C PRO A 279 -4.84 -10.68 -14.92
N VAL A 280 -3.55 -10.81 -14.62
CA VAL A 280 -2.53 -9.81 -14.88
C VAL A 280 -1.43 -10.40 -15.75
N ILE A 281 -0.95 -9.61 -16.71
CA ILE A 281 0.27 -9.84 -17.45
C ILE A 281 1.36 -8.94 -16.83
N THR A 282 2.38 -9.58 -16.27
CA THR A 282 3.50 -8.90 -15.63
C THR A 282 4.71 -8.88 -16.54
N LEU A 283 5.26 -7.69 -16.80
CA LEU A 283 6.58 -7.55 -17.40
C LEU A 283 7.64 -7.91 -16.37
N ASP A 284 8.40 -8.98 -16.65
CA ASP A 284 9.50 -9.40 -15.81
C ASP A 284 10.78 -8.67 -16.19
N ILE A 285 11.26 -7.82 -15.28
CA ILE A 285 12.49 -7.06 -15.41
C ILE A 285 13.30 -7.13 -14.11
N PRO A 286 14.64 -7.10 -14.20
CA PRO A 286 15.49 -7.05 -13.02
C PRO A 286 15.25 -5.79 -12.20
N VAL A 287 15.40 -5.90 -10.88
CA VAL A 287 15.41 -4.74 -9.98
C VAL A 287 16.69 -3.94 -10.24
N ARG A 288 16.52 -2.61 -10.33
CA ARG A 288 17.64 -1.68 -10.42
C ARG A 288 18.12 -1.29 -9.02
N ASN A 289 19.46 -1.19 -8.87
CA ASN A 289 20.12 -0.81 -7.61
C ASN A 289 19.63 -1.65 -6.42
N PRO A 290 19.66 -2.99 -6.51
CA PRO A 290 19.15 -3.86 -5.45
C PRO A 290 19.85 -3.63 -4.10
N GLU A 291 21.07 -3.10 -4.13
CA GLU A 291 21.87 -2.78 -2.94
C GLU A 291 21.22 -1.73 -2.03
N LEU A 292 20.27 -0.95 -2.54
CA LEU A 292 19.53 0.06 -1.76
C LEU A 292 18.36 -0.53 -0.96
N TYR A 293 17.97 -1.77 -1.27
CA TYR A 293 16.76 -2.41 -0.76
C TYR A 293 17.08 -3.66 0.06
N GLU A 294 16.09 -4.11 0.82
CA GLU A 294 16.18 -5.32 1.64
C GLU A 294 16.48 -6.58 0.81
N VAL A 295 16.11 -6.59 -0.47
CA VAL A 295 16.38 -7.72 -1.36
C VAL A 295 17.88 -8.07 -1.45
N ALA A 296 18.77 -7.11 -1.26
CA ALA A 296 20.22 -7.37 -1.25
C ALA A 296 20.61 -8.39 -0.16
N ASP A 297 19.95 -8.34 0.98
CA ASP A 297 20.17 -9.27 2.10
C ASP A 297 19.23 -10.48 2.05
N LEU A 298 18.01 -10.31 1.55
CA LEU A 298 17.02 -11.37 1.46
C LEU A 298 17.26 -12.32 0.30
N GLY A 299 17.74 -11.81 -0.84
CA GLY A 299 18.03 -12.59 -2.05
C GLY A 299 16.80 -13.00 -2.88
N VAL A 300 15.59 -12.69 -2.41
CA VAL A 300 14.33 -13.06 -3.07
C VAL A 300 13.31 -11.94 -2.92
N ILE A 301 12.47 -11.79 -3.93
CA ILE A 301 11.31 -10.91 -3.94
C ILE A 301 10.08 -11.80 -4.03
N TRP A 302 9.26 -11.83 -2.98
CA TRP A 302 8.06 -12.67 -2.94
C TRP A 302 7.13 -12.38 -4.12
N GLU A 303 6.93 -11.13 -4.49
CA GLU A 303 6.09 -10.70 -5.60
C GLU A 303 6.53 -11.32 -6.94
N ASP A 304 7.82 -11.52 -7.13
CA ASP A 304 8.35 -12.19 -8.32
C ASP A 304 8.07 -13.70 -8.29
N THR A 305 8.14 -14.32 -7.11
CA THR A 305 7.89 -15.76 -6.96
C THR A 305 6.43 -16.14 -7.19
N VAL A 306 5.50 -15.22 -7.00
CA VAL A 306 4.05 -15.48 -7.09
C VAL A 306 3.37 -14.81 -8.30
N ALA A 307 4.09 -14.02 -9.07
CA ALA A 307 3.51 -13.25 -10.18
C ALA A 307 2.76 -14.15 -11.19
N ALA A 308 3.24 -15.36 -11.42
CA ALA A 308 2.58 -16.34 -12.30
C ALA A 308 1.20 -16.80 -11.78
N ARG A 309 0.93 -16.66 -10.50
CA ARG A 309 -0.39 -16.94 -9.91
C ARG A 309 -1.43 -15.86 -10.23
N LEU A 310 -0.98 -14.68 -10.68
CA LEU A 310 -1.85 -13.62 -11.16
C LEU A 310 -2.22 -13.77 -12.64
N GLY A 311 -1.44 -14.55 -13.41
CA GLY A 311 -1.62 -14.72 -14.84
C GLY A 311 -0.31 -15.03 -15.55
N GLU A 312 0.07 -14.23 -16.53
CA GLU A 312 1.28 -14.41 -17.33
C GLU A 312 2.44 -13.54 -16.81
N VAL A 313 3.65 -14.10 -16.84
CA VAL A 313 4.90 -13.38 -16.57
C VAL A 313 5.74 -13.45 -17.83
N VAL A 314 6.11 -12.32 -18.39
CA VAL A 314 6.69 -12.24 -19.74
C VAL A 314 7.91 -11.32 -19.77
N SER A 315 8.83 -11.64 -20.68
CA SER A 315 10.01 -10.84 -20.95
C SER A 315 9.69 -9.61 -21.82
N PRO A 316 10.60 -8.61 -21.93
CA PRO A 316 10.43 -7.49 -22.86
C PRO A 316 10.22 -7.93 -24.32
N GLU A 317 10.84 -9.02 -24.75
CA GLU A 317 10.68 -9.57 -26.10
C GLU A 317 9.26 -10.07 -26.37
N ASP A 318 8.57 -10.60 -25.36
CA ASP A 318 7.20 -11.06 -25.47
C ASP A 318 6.21 -9.91 -25.72
N PHE A 319 6.55 -8.69 -25.35
CA PHE A 319 5.76 -7.49 -25.66
C PHE A 319 5.72 -7.17 -27.16
N ASN A 320 6.68 -7.66 -27.92
CA ASN A 320 6.64 -7.59 -29.38
C ASN A 320 5.61 -8.54 -30.00
N ASN A 321 5.08 -9.49 -29.22
CA ASN A 321 4.05 -10.43 -29.60
C ASN A 321 3.01 -10.57 -28.48
N ILE A 322 2.42 -9.45 -28.10
CA ILE A 322 1.55 -9.36 -26.91
C ILE A 322 0.20 -10.07 -27.06
N VAL A 323 -0.33 -10.17 -28.27
CA VAL A 323 -1.68 -10.71 -28.51
C VAL A 323 -1.82 -12.16 -28.02
N PRO A 324 -0.95 -13.12 -28.37
CA PRO A 324 -1.01 -14.47 -27.82
C PRO A 324 -0.86 -14.52 -26.29
N VAL A 325 -0.11 -13.58 -25.70
CA VAL A 325 0.03 -13.46 -24.24
C VAL A 325 -1.30 -13.10 -23.61
N VAL A 326 -2.00 -12.13 -24.16
CA VAL A 326 -3.36 -11.75 -23.72
C VAL A 326 -4.31 -12.93 -23.81
N GLU A 327 -4.30 -13.66 -24.92
CA GLU A 327 -5.16 -14.85 -25.11
C GLU A 327 -4.92 -15.92 -24.04
N ARG A 328 -3.66 -16.15 -23.67
CA ARG A 328 -3.31 -17.08 -22.57
C ARG A 328 -3.75 -16.56 -21.22
N ALA A 329 -3.46 -15.29 -20.92
CA ALA A 329 -3.81 -14.67 -19.65
C ALA A 329 -5.33 -14.71 -19.39
N LEU A 330 -6.13 -14.47 -20.43
CA LEU A 330 -7.59 -14.52 -20.35
C LEU A 330 -8.15 -15.91 -19.99
N LYS A 331 -7.35 -16.97 -20.07
CA LYS A 331 -7.73 -18.34 -19.67
C LYS A 331 -7.50 -18.59 -18.17
N THR A 332 -6.85 -17.70 -17.46
CA THR A 332 -6.62 -17.82 -16.01
C THR A 332 -7.95 -17.87 -15.27
N PRO A 333 -8.22 -18.92 -14.48
CA PRO A 333 -9.49 -19.02 -13.74
C PRO A 333 -9.59 -17.95 -12.64
N SER A 334 -10.71 -17.26 -12.56
CA SER A 334 -10.99 -16.31 -11.47
C SER A 334 -10.92 -16.99 -10.09
N SER A 335 -11.34 -18.25 -9.99
CA SER A 335 -11.27 -19.03 -8.75
C SER A 335 -9.83 -19.25 -8.26
N ALA A 336 -8.88 -19.41 -9.17
CA ALA A 336 -7.46 -19.56 -8.81
C ALA A 336 -6.90 -18.24 -8.23
N ILE A 337 -7.29 -17.10 -8.79
CA ILE A 337 -6.89 -15.79 -8.27
C ILE A 337 -7.54 -15.53 -6.90
N ALA A 338 -8.83 -15.84 -6.75
CA ALA A 338 -9.52 -15.73 -5.47
C ALA A 338 -8.88 -16.60 -4.38
N ALA A 339 -8.52 -17.84 -4.69
CA ALA A 339 -7.82 -18.73 -3.77
C ALA A 339 -6.46 -18.17 -3.37
N PHE A 340 -5.71 -17.62 -4.32
CA PHE A 340 -4.42 -16.98 -4.04
C PHE A 340 -4.57 -15.74 -3.14
N ARG A 341 -5.61 -14.92 -3.34
CA ARG A 341 -5.93 -13.82 -2.43
C ARG A 341 -6.16 -14.31 -1.01
N GLU A 342 -6.97 -15.34 -0.83
CA GLU A 342 -7.30 -15.90 0.49
C GLU A 342 -6.08 -16.47 1.21
N GLU A 343 -5.14 -17.06 0.46
CA GLU A 343 -3.85 -17.51 1.01
C GLU A 343 -2.94 -16.35 1.43
N SER A 344 -2.99 -15.23 0.71
CA SER A 344 -2.01 -14.15 0.81
C SER A 344 -2.43 -13.02 1.73
N VAL A 345 -3.73 -12.63 1.72
CA VAL A 345 -4.24 -11.47 2.45
C VAL A 345 -5.11 -11.90 3.60
N ALA A 346 -4.64 -11.65 4.82
CA ALA A 346 -5.42 -11.89 6.03
C ALA A 346 -6.57 -10.89 6.15
N CYS A 347 -7.61 -11.26 6.87
CA CYS A 347 -8.71 -10.37 7.25
C CYS A 347 -9.29 -9.55 6.07
N TRP A 348 -9.41 -10.17 4.90
CA TRP A 348 -9.94 -9.49 3.70
C TRP A 348 -11.26 -8.78 3.97
N GLY A 349 -11.34 -7.48 3.62
CA GLY A 349 -12.53 -6.64 3.80
C GLY A 349 -12.80 -6.19 5.24
N ARG A 350 -12.01 -6.62 6.22
CA ARG A 350 -12.16 -6.29 7.64
C ARG A 350 -10.84 -6.01 8.36
N SER A 351 -9.83 -5.61 7.61
CA SER A 351 -8.49 -5.35 8.15
C SER A 351 -8.48 -4.18 9.15
N GLY A 352 -9.24 -3.11 8.87
CA GLY A 352 -9.38 -1.98 9.79
C GLY A 352 -9.92 -2.41 11.15
N GLU A 353 -10.91 -3.27 11.17
CA GLU A 353 -11.49 -3.85 12.40
C GLU A 353 -10.50 -4.74 13.15
N ALA A 354 -9.74 -5.55 12.40
CA ALA A 354 -8.71 -6.43 12.96
C ALA A 354 -7.56 -5.62 13.58
N ILE A 355 -7.13 -4.53 12.96
CA ILE A 355 -6.11 -3.64 13.51
C ILE A 355 -6.62 -2.92 14.75
N ALA A 356 -7.86 -2.45 14.74
CA ALA A 356 -8.46 -1.83 15.93
C ALA A 356 -8.54 -2.82 17.10
N GLN A 357 -8.92 -4.08 16.85
CA GLN A 357 -8.93 -5.12 17.86
C GLN A 357 -7.53 -5.40 18.42
N TRP A 358 -6.54 -5.60 17.54
CA TRP A 358 -5.15 -5.79 17.96
C TRP A 358 -4.66 -4.63 18.83
N THR A 359 -5.00 -3.39 18.47
CA THR A 359 -4.59 -2.19 19.21
C THR A 359 -5.19 -2.19 20.61
N VAL A 360 -6.48 -2.48 20.75
CA VAL A 360 -7.17 -2.53 22.04
C VAL A 360 -6.61 -3.68 22.92
N ASP A 361 -6.40 -4.85 22.34
CA ASP A 361 -5.82 -5.99 23.03
C ASP A 361 -4.40 -5.72 23.50
N THR A 362 -3.60 -5.03 22.68
CA THR A 362 -2.24 -4.63 23.04
C THR A 362 -2.24 -3.63 24.20
N LEU A 363 -3.13 -2.65 24.22
CA LEU A 363 -3.28 -1.74 25.37
C LEU A 363 -3.65 -2.50 26.63
N ALA A 364 -4.56 -3.46 26.55
CA ALA A 364 -4.96 -4.28 27.71
C ALA A 364 -3.79 -5.13 28.25
N ARG A 365 -2.95 -5.66 27.39
CA ARG A 365 -1.71 -6.38 27.79
C ARG A 365 -0.74 -5.43 28.51
N MET A 366 -0.50 -4.23 27.95
CA MET A 366 0.37 -3.23 28.57
C MET A 366 -0.14 -2.80 29.96
N ASP A 367 -1.44 -2.62 30.11
CA ASP A 367 -2.05 -2.28 31.42
C ASP A 367 -1.86 -3.41 32.43
N ALA A 368 -2.01 -4.66 32.01
CA ALA A 368 -1.80 -5.83 32.87
C ALA A 368 -0.34 -5.97 33.31
N GLU A 369 0.61 -5.75 32.42
CA GLU A 369 2.05 -5.75 32.69
C GLU A 369 2.42 -4.67 33.72
N HIS A 370 1.97 -3.43 33.53
CA HIS A 370 2.21 -2.32 34.45
C HIS A 370 1.59 -2.60 35.84
N ALA A 371 0.41 -3.19 35.89
CA ALA A 371 -0.23 -3.58 37.16
C ALA A 371 0.56 -4.67 37.91
N ALA A 372 1.09 -5.64 37.19
CA ALA A 372 1.92 -6.71 37.76
C ALA A 372 3.26 -6.16 38.30
N GLU A 373 3.91 -5.27 37.57
CA GLU A 373 5.15 -4.60 38.00
C GLU A 373 4.94 -3.77 39.25
N ALA A 374 3.83 -2.97 39.29
CA ALA A 374 3.47 -2.16 40.45
C ALA A 374 3.18 -3.01 41.69
N ALA A 375 2.55 -4.19 41.54
CA ALA A 375 2.31 -5.13 42.63
C ALA A 375 3.61 -5.75 43.15
N ALA A 376 4.54 -6.16 42.25
CA ALA A 376 5.83 -6.72 42.61
C ALA A 376 6.74 -5.72 43.35
N THR A 377 6.64 -4.43 43.01
CA THR A 377 7.41 -3.37 43.68
C THR A 377 6.93 -3.07 45.09
N LYS A 378 5.63 -3.27 45.37
CA LYS A 378 5.05 -3.09 46.73
C LYS A 378 5.33 -4.24 47.70
N THR A 379 5.79 -5.38 47.19
CA THR A 379 6.07 -6.58 47.97
C THR A 379 7.55 -6.70 48.35
N LYS A 380 8.40 -5.82 47.87
CA LYS A 380 9.81 -5.62 48.26
C LYS A 380 9.94 -4.44 49.21
#